data_c0ff71989eb24f8687fc654eb7b9d728
#
_entry.id   c0ff71989eb24f8687fc654eb7b9d728
#
_cell.length_a   1.000
_cell.length_b   1.000
_cell.length_c   1.000
_cell.angle_alpha   90.00
_cell.angle_beta   90.00
_cell.angle_gamma   90.00
#
_symmetry.space_group_name_H-M   'P 1'
#
loop_
_entity.id
_entity.type
_entity.pdbx_description
1 polymer ?
#
loop_
_entity_poly.entity_id
_entity_poly.type
_entity_poly.pdbx_seq_one_letter_code
_entity_poly.pdbx_strand_id
1 'polypeptide(L)'
;MDKFSLKGKVAVVTGANTGLGQGMCVALAQAGAKVAGVARRSCEETKALIEKDGGEFLEVIADLGSTEPIQGIIDKTVEKFGKVDILVNNAGIILREDAINVPEADWDKVITINQKVVFFMCQAFAKEFEKIGGGKIVNVASMLSYQGGIRVPAYTASKSAILGLTRALANEWASKNINVNAIAPGYMATNNTNQLRSDANRSDEILGRIPAGRWGTPEDMAGAVVFLCSDAASYVNGFTLAVDGGWLAR
;
A
#
# COMPACT_ATOMS: atom_id res chain seq x y z
N MET A 1 13.78 -24.21 -4.15
CA MET A 1 13.80 -22.74 -4.31
C MET A 1 12.67 -22.15 -3.47
N ASP A 2 12.99 -21.19 -2.67
CA ASP A 2 11.99 -20.47 -1.85
C ASP A 2 11.21 -19.51 -2.77
N LYS A 3 9.96 -19.85 -3.07
CA LYS A 3 9.07 -19.03 -3.92
C LYS A 3 8.67 -17.69 -3.26
N PHE A 4 8.87 -17.55 -1.96
CA PHE A 4 8.59 -16.31 -1.22
C PHE A 4 9.80 -15.39 -1.15
N SER A 5 10.99 -15.83 -1.57
CA SER A 5 12.19 -15.01 -1.58
C SER A 5 12.07 -13.84 -2.55
N LEU A 6 12.44 -12.65 -2.10
CA LEU A 6 12.55 -11.43 -2.89
C LEU A 6 14.01 -11.05 -3.16
N LYS A 7 14.95 -11.99 -2.96
CA LYS A 7 16.38 -11.74 -3.18
C LYS A 7 16.64 -11.26 -4.60
N GLY A 8 17.33 -10.14 -4.72
CA GLY A 8 17.64 -9.49 -6.00
C GLY A 8 16.49 -8.69 -6.61
N LYS A 9 15.35 -8.55 -5.92
CA LYS A 9 14.25 -7.66 -6.30
C LYS A 9 14.44 -6.26 -5.70
N VAL A 10 13.89 -5.27 -6.38
CA VAL A 10 13.83 -3.87 -5.93
C VAL A 10 12.39 -3.44 -5.79
N ALA A 11 12.01 -2.99 -4.59
CA ALA A 11 10.66 -2.57 -4.26
C ALA A 11 10.59 -1.07 -3.98
N VAL A 12 9.58 -0.40 -4.53
CA VAL A 12 9.19 0.95 -4.16
C VAL A 12 7.92 0.88 -3.31
N VAL A 13 7.93 1.50 -2.12
CA VAL A 13 6.80 1.55 -1.20
C VAL A 13 6.45 3.01 -0.90
N THR A 14 5.22 3.43 -1.16
CA THR A 14 4.76 4.78 -0.85
C THR A 14 4.16 4.86 0.57
N GLY A 15 4.32 6.01 1.25
CA GLY A 15 3.93 6.17 2.64
C GLY A 15 4.80 5.36 3.60
N ALA A 16 6.10 5.26 3.30
CA ALA A 16 7.05 4.36 3.91
C ALA A 16 7.53 4.76 5.31
N ASN A 17 7.24 5.97 5.77
CA ASN A 17 7.85 6.53 6.98
C ASN A 17 7.21 6.06 8.29
N THR A 18 5.99 5.53 8.27
CA THR A 18 5.28 5.07 9.49
C THR A 18 4.24 3.99 9.17
N GLY A 19 3.72 3.33 10.22
CA GLY A 19 2.55 2.47 10.15
C GLY A 19 2.66 1.32 9.15
N LEU A 20 1.61 1.10 8.35
CA LEU A 20 1.57 -0.04 7.42
C LEU A 20 2.68 0.01 6.36
N GLY A 21 2.98 1.20 5.84
CA GLY A 21 4.05 1.38 4.86
C GLY A 21 5.42 1.02 5.42
N GLN A 22 5.73 1.44 6.64
CA GLN A 22 6.95 1.05 7.36
C GLN A 22 7.02 -0.46 7.56
N GLY A 23 5.94 -1.08 8.09
CA GLY A 23 5.91 -2.54 8.29
C GLY A 23 6.09 -3.32 6.98
N MET A 24 5.48 -2.87 5.89
CA MET A 24 5.65 -3.50 4.58
C MET A 24 7.08 -3.30 4.02
N CYS A 25 7.72 -2.14 4.22
CA CYS A 25 9.12 -1.94 3.85
C CYS A 25 10.04 -2.93 4.58
N VAL A 26 9.89 -3.07 5.89
CA VAL A 26 10.67 -4.01 6.72
C VAL A 26 10.45 -5.45 6.25
N ALA A 27 9.20 -5.85 6.04
CA ALA A 27 8.86 -7.20 5.58
C ALA A 27 9.48 -7.55 4.20
N LEU A 28 9.41 -6.61 3.25
CA LEU A 28 10.01 -6.81 1.92
C LEU A 28 11.53 -6.91 2.00
N ALA A 29 12.18 -6.08 2.84
CA ALA A 29 13.62 -6.14 3.06
C ALA A 29 14.04 -7.46 3.73
N GLN A 30 13.31 -7.92 4.75
CA GLN A 30 13.55 -9.21 5.39
C GLN A 30 13.37 -10.40 4.43
N ALA A 31 12.49 -10.28 3.44
CA ALA A 31 12.36 -11.25 2.36
C ALA A 31 13.47 -11.16 1.30
N GLY A 32 14.40 -10.20 1.42
CA GLY A 32 15.59 -10.04 0.57
C GLY A 32 15.50 -8.97 -0.51
N ALA A 33 14.44 -8.14 -0.55
CA ALA A 33 14.35 -7.03 -1.48
C ALA A 33 15.20 -5.84 -1.04
N LYS A 34 15.73 -5.08 -1.99
CA LYS A 34 16.18 -3.70 -1.77
C LYS A 34 14.95 -2.79 -1.81
N VAL A 35 14.86 -1.83 -0.89
CA VAL A 35 13.63 -1.03 -0.73
C VAL A 35 13.90 0.45 -0.94
N ALA A 36 13.13 1.09 -1.81
CA ALA A 36 13.01 2.54 -1.89
C ALA A 36 11.71 2.98 -1.19
N GLY A 37 11.85 3.68 -0.08
CA GLY A 37 10.73 4.20 0.71
C GLY A 37 10.41 5.64 0.32
N VAL A 38 9.18 5.88 -0.16
CA VAL A 38 8.70 7.19 -0.59
C VAL A 38 7.81 7.80 0.46
N ALA A 39 8.11 9.00 0.93
CA ALA A 39 7.28 9.74 1.87
C ALA A 39 7.51 11.26 1.77
N ARG A 40 6.60 12.05 2.36
CA ARG A 40 6.75 13.52 2.47
C ARG A 40 7.71 13.96 3.57
N ARG A 41 7.99 13.08 4.52
CA ARG A 41 8.86 13.31 5.68
C ARG A 41 9.90 12.20 5.73
N SER A 42 10.94 12.41 6.54
CA SER A 42 12.00 11.43 6.68
C SER A 42 11.48 10.03 7.04
N CYS A 43 12.15 9.03 6.46
CA CYS A 43 11.98 7.60 6.72
C CYS A 43 13.12 7.03 7.58
N GLU A 44 13.81 7.86 8.36
CA GLU A 44 15.00 7.46 9.12
C GLU A 44 14.76 6.25 10.03
N GLU A 45 13.59 6.21 10.71
CA GLU A 45 13.22 5.06 11.54
C GLU A 45 13.07 3.78 10.69
N THR A 46 12.41 3.87 9.53
CA THR A 46 12.26 2.74 8.61
C THR A 46 13.61 2.28 8.08
N LYS A 47 14.48 3.23 7.73
CA LYS A 47 15.85 2.96 7.29
C LYS A 47 16.63 2.22 8.37
N ALA A 48 16.62 2.72 9.60
CA ALA A 48 17.31 2.10 10.72
C ALA A 48 16.84 0.66 11.00
N LEU A 49 15.52 0.41 10.90
CA LEU A 49 14.95 -0.94 11.07
C LEU A 49 15.46 -1.92 9.99
N ILE A 50 15.55 -1.46 8.74
CA ILE A 50 16.00 -2.29 7.61
C ILE A 50 17.51 -2.53 7.65
N GLU A 51 18.29 -1.48 7.88
CA GLU A 51 19.77 -1.56 7.89
C GLU A 51 20.30 -2.35 9.09
N LYS A 52 19.58 -2.37 10.22
CA LYS A 52 19.90 -3.20 11.39
C LYS A 52 20.00 -4.69 11.04
N ASP A 53 19.14 -5.16 10.13
CA ASP A 53 19.11 -6.55 9.67
C ASP A 53 19.96 -6.76 8.39
N GLY A 54 20.78 -5.77 8.00
CA GLY A 54 21.66 -5.82 6.82
C GLY A 54 20.94 -5.59 5.48
N GLY A 55 19.71 -5.09 5.51
CA GLY A 55 18.96 -4.72 4.30
C GLY A 55 19.44 -3.40 3.69
N GLU A 56 19.10 -3.16 2.43
CA GLU A 56 19.42 -1.91 1.71
C GLU A 56 18.16 -1.04 1.59
N PHE A 57 18.26 0.22 2.01
CA PHE A 57 17.16 1.19 1.93
C PHE A 57 17.58 2.49 1.23
N LEU A 58 16.69 3.00 0.37
CA LEU A 58 16.77 4.32 -0.24
C LEU A 58 15.61 5.18 0.25
N GLU A 59 15.89 6.30 0.89
CA GLU A 59 14.88 7.31 1.19
C GLU A 59 14.60 8.17 -0.04
N VAL A 60 13.32 8.32 -0.41
CA VAL A 60 12.89 9.24 -1.46
C VAL A 60 11.85 10.20 -0.89
N ILE A 61 12.25 11.44 -0.64
CA ILE A 61 11.32 12.48 -0.21
C ILE A 61 10.53 12.98 -1.41
N ALA A 62 9.21 12.79 -1.37
CA ALA A 62 8.28 13.23 -2.42
C ALA A 62 6.87 13.45 -1.86
N ASP A 63 6.18 14.49 -2.35
CA ASP A 63 4.77 14.74 -2.04
C ASP A 63 3.88 14.20 -3.16
N LEU A 64 3.11 13.17 -2.85
CA LEU A 64 2.15 12.56 -3.75
C LEU A 64 0.79 13.29 -3.77
N GLY A 65 0.77 14.56 -3.43
CA GLY A 65 -0.37 15.47 -3.67
C GLY A 65 -0.58 15.80 -5.15
N SER A 66 0.37 15.45 -6.02
CA SER A 66 0.28 15.54 -7.48
C SER A 66 1.00 14.37 -8.15
N THR A 67 0.92 14.29 -9.47
CA THR A 67 1.61 13.25 -10.27
C THR A 67 3.03 13.64 -10.67
N GLU A 68 3.43 14.88 -10.43
CA GLU A 68 4.74 15.43 -10.85
C GLU A 68 5.95 14.64 -10.33
N PRO A 69 6.00 14.17 -9.05
CA PRO A 69 7.19 13.52 -8.54
C PRO A 69 7.40 12.08 -9.04
N ILE A 70 6.43 11.50 -9.75
CA ILE A 70 6.42 10.06 -10.09
C ILE A 70 7.68 9.65 -10.86
N GLN A 71 8.05 10.40 -11.92
CA GLN A 71 9.24 10.06 -12.70
C GLN A 71 10.51 10.17 -11.88
N GLY A 72 10.65 11.21 -11.04
CA GLY A 72 11.81 11.36 -10.17
C GLY A 72 11.96 10.26 -9.11
N ILE A 73 10.85 9.65 -8.67
CA ILE A 73 10.88 8.47 -7.78
C ILE A 73 11.50 7.26 -8.52
N ILE A 74 11.08 7.04 -9.75
CA ILE A 74 11.60 5.96 -10.61
C ILE A 74 13.08 6.19 -10.87
N ASP A 75 13.45 7.38 -11.34
CA ASP A 75 14.83 7.71 -11.72
C ASP A 75 15.81 7.49 -10.56
N LYS A 76 15.48 8.00 -9.37
CA LYS A 76 16.30 7.80 -8.15
C LYS A 76 16.42 6.34 -7.77
N THR A 77 15.34 5.57 -7.92
CA THR A 77 15.35 4.13 -7.60
C THR A 77 16.22 3.36 -8.58
N VAL A 78 16.07 3.63 -9.88
CA VAL A 78 16.86 2.98 -10.93
C VAL A 78 18.33 3.40 -10.86
N GLU A 79 18.62 4.68 -10.60
CA GLU A 79 19.99 5.16 -10.39
C GLU A 79 20.68 4.42 -9.23
N LYS A 80 19.98 4.22 -8.11
CA LYS A 80 20.55 3.57 -6.93
C LYS A 80 20.66 2.06 -7.05
N PHE A 81 19.64 1.39 -7.61
CA PHE A 81 19.51 -0.07 -7.57
C PHE A 81 19.54 -0.75 -8.94
N GLY A 82 19.60 0.02 -10.03
CA GLY A 82 19.70 -0.47 -11.41
C GLY A 82 18.38 -0.85 -12.07
N LYS A 83 17.31 -1.05 -11.30
CA LYS A 83 15.97 -1.44 -11.77
C LYS A 83 14.89 -1.19 -10.72
N VAL A 84 13.66 -1.49 -11.10
CA VAL A 84 12.53 -1.64 -10.14
C VAL A 84 11.68 -2.83 -10.56
N ASP A 85 11.34 -3.73 -9.61
CA ASP A 85 10.56 -4.96 -9.85
C ASP A 85 9.17 -4.90 -9.20
N ILE A 86 9.00 -4.09 -8.12
CA ILE A 86 7.83 -4.11 -7.26
C ILE A 86 7.40 -2.68 -6.95
N LEU A 87 6.09 -2.42 -7.04
CA LEU A 87 5.45 -1.19 -6.56
C LEU A 87 4.40 -1.53 -5.50
N VAL A 88 4.49 -0.90 -4.33
CA VAL A 88 3.47 -0.94 -3.29
C VAL A 88 2.88 0.45 -3.10
N ASN A 89 1.66 0.66 -3.59
CA ASN A 89 0.89 1.90 -3.43
C ASN A 89 0.16 1.88 -2.09
N ASN A 90 0.86 2.35 -1.03
CA ASN A 90 0.30 2.42 0.32
C ASN A 90 -0.03 3.85 0.76
N ALA A 91 0.63 4.87 0.23
CA ALA A 91 0.33 6.25 0.60
C ALA A 91 -1.17 6.57 0.46
N GLY A 92 -1.72 7.20 1.47
CA GLY A 92 -3.13 7.59 1.47
C GLY A 92 -3.47 8.47 2.66
N ILE A 93 -4.54 9.21 2.52
CA ILE A 93 -5.09 10.07 3.58
C ILE A 93 -6.56 9.75 3.82
N ILE A 94 -7.01 10.06 5.02
CA ILE A 94 -8.40 10.02 5.41
C ILE A 94 -8.77 11.37 6.03
N LEU A 95 -9.78 12.03 5.47
CA LEU A 95 -10.39 13.23 6.03
C LEU A 95 -11.79 12.88 6.49
N ARG A 96 -12.14 13.35 7.68
CA ARG A 96 -13.41 12.99 8.34
C ARG A 96 -14.30 14.22 8.47
N GLU A 97 -15.44 14.19 7.77
CA GLU A 97 -16.48 15.20 7.85
C GLU A 97 -17.84 14.55 7.58
N ASP A 98 -18.90 15.10 8.14
CA ASP A 98 -20.25 14.67 7.84
C ASP A 98 -20.52 14.86 6.34
N ALA A 99 -21.11 13.85 5.69
CA ALA A 99 -21.20 13.81 4.22
C ALA A 99 -21.87 15.04 3.61
N ILE A 100 -22.82 15.65 4.34
CA ILE A 100 -23.52 16.88 3.92
C ILE A 100 -22.62 18.13 3.95
N ASN A 101 -21.50 18.09 4.67
CA ASN A 101 -20.60 19.24 4.90
C ASN A 101 -19.22 19.06 4.25
N VAL A 102 -18.97 17.96 3.54
CA VAL A 102 -17.64 17.70 2.93
C VAL A 102 -17.27 18.82 1.97
N PRO A 103 -16.17 19.56 2.20
CA PRO A 103 -15.69 20.55 1.24
C PRO A 103 -15.16 19.88 -0.02
N GLU A 104 -15.41 20.47 -1.20
CA GLU A 104 -14.89 20.00 -2.48
C GLU A 104 -13.36 19.82 -2.46
N ALA A 105 -12.64 20.76 -1.85
CA ALA A 105 -11.17 20.71 -1.72
C ALA A 105 -10.69 19.48 -0.92
N ASP A 106 -11.41 19.06 0.11
CA ASP A 106 -11.09 17.85 0.88
C ASP A 106 -11.39 16.58 0.09
N TRP A 107 -12.50 16.58 -0.65
CA TRP A 107 -12.83 15.52 -1.60
C TRP A 107 -11.72 15.34 -2.63
N ASP A 108 -11.36 16.41 -3.33
CA ASP A 108 -10.33 16.39 -4.39
C ASP A 108 -8.97 15.94 -3.86
N LYS A 109 -8.59 16.40 -2.68
CA LYS A 109 -7.36 16.00 -2.04
C LYS A 109 -7.30 14.50 -1.77
N VAL A 110 -8.38 13.92 -1.22
CA VAL A 110 -8.47 12.48 -0.96
C VAL A 110 -8.44 11.69 -2.26
N ILE A 111 -9.24 12.08 -3.25
CA ILE A 111 -9.28 11.41 -4.56
C ILE A 111 -7.94 11.50 -5.28
N THR A 112 -7.29 12.67 -5.23
CA THR A 112 -5.98 12.84 -5.87
C THR A 112 -4.95 11.88 -5.29
N ILE A 113 -4.77 11.85 -3.99
CA ILE A 113 -3.72 11.03 -3.35
C ILE A 113 -4.08 9.54 -3.40
N ASN A 114 -5.32 9.18 -3.05
CA ASN A 114 -5.69 7.78 -2.85
C ASN A 114 -6.07 7.04 -4.15
N GLN A 115 -6.37 7.75 -5.23
CA GLN A 115 -6.86 7.16 -6.47
C GLN A 115 -6.09 7.64 -7.70
N LYS A 116 -6.10 8.96 -8.01
CA LYS A 116 -5.48 9.51 -9.22
C LYS A 116 -3.99 9.18 -9.27
N VAL A 117 -3.25 9.52 -8.23
CA VAL A 117 -1.80 9.28 -8.16
C VAL A 117 -1.51 7.78 -8.19
N VAL A 118 -2.30 6.95 -7.52
CA VAL A 118 -2.14 5.48 -7.56
C VAL A 118 -2.20 4.96 -9.00
N PHE A 119 -3.17 5.42 -9.79
CA PHE A 119 -3.26 5.02 -11.20
C PHE A 119 -2.02 5.41 -11.99
N PHE A 120 -1.56 6.66 -11.87
CA PHE A 120 -0.38 7.15 -12.62
C PHE A 120 0.93 6.55 -12.13
N MET A 121 1.05 6.19 -10.84
CA MET A 121 2.15 5.36 -10.33
C MET A 121 2.13 3.99 -11.01
N CYS A 122 0.99 3.28 -11.01
CA CYS A 122 0.86 2.00 -11.69
C CYS A 122 1.27 2.11 -13.17
N GLN A 123 0.79 3.14 -13.89
CA GLN A 123 1.08 3.36 -15.30
C GLN A 123 2.57 3.60 -15.56
N ALA A 124 3.21 4.45 -14.78
CA ALA A 124 4.63 4.77 -14.94
C ALA A 124 5.51 3.55 -14.63
N PHE A 125 5.20 2.83 -13.55
CA PHE A 125 5.95 1.63 -13.17
C PHE A 125 5.72 0.47 -14.14
N ALA A 126 4.54 0.30 -14.72
CA ALA A 126 4.30 -0.70 -15.74
C ALA A 126 5.23 -0.53 -16.95
N LYS A 127 5.51 0.72 -17.36
CA LYS A 127 6.49 1.01 -18.44
C LYS A 127 7.91 0.57 -18.07
N GLU A 128 8.31 0.70 -16.81
CA GLU A 128 9.61 0.21 -16.32
C GLU A 128 9.63 -1.34 -16.25
N PHE A 129 8.53 -1.94 -15.81
CA PHE A 129 8.41 -3.40 -15.75
C PHE A 129 8.46 -4.05 -17.13
N GLU A 130 7.90 -3.42 -18.16
CA GLU A 130 8.02 -3.91 -19.53
C GLU A 130 9.49 -3.99 -19.99
N LYS A 131 10.36 -3.08 -19.58
CA LYS A 131 11.79 -3.08 -19.95
C LYS A 131 12.55 -4.27 -19.36
N ILE A 132 12.09 -4.82 -18.23
CA ILE A 132 12.75 -5.93 -17.52
C ILE A 132 11.96 -7.25 -17.60
N GLY A 133 10.89 -7.29 -18.41
CA GLY A 133 10.10 -8.50 -18.67
C GLY A 133 9.03 -8.82 -17.63
N GLY A 134 8.61 -7.88 -16.80
CA GLY A 134 7.50 -8.03 -15.85
C GLY A 134 7.72 -7.36 -14.51
N GLY A 135 6.70 -7.40 -13.65
CA GLY A 135 6.75 -6.78 -12.33
C GLY A 135 5.52 -7.08 -11.46
N LYS A 136 5.53 -6.57 -10.24
CA LYS A 136 4.44 -6.76 -9.27
C LYS A 136 3.94 -5.41 -8.77
N ILE A 137 2.64 -5.23 -8.77
CA ILE A 137 1.95 -4.06 -8.19
C ILE A 137 1.04 -4.54 -7.08
N VAL A 138 1.18 -3.96 -5.90
CA VAL A 138 0.29 -4.16 -4.75
C VAL A 138 -0.32 -2.83 -4.35
N ASN A 139 -1.63 -2.69 -4.53
CA ASN A 139 -2.38 -1.51 -4.12
C ASN A 139 -2.96 -1.73 -2.72
N VAL A 140 -2.84 -0.74 -1.83
CA VAL A 140 -3.49 -0.80 -0.52
C VAL A 140 -4.90 -0.24 -0.64
N ALA A 141 -5.87 -1.16 -0.63
CA ALA A 141 -7.30 -0.91 -0.55
C ALA A 141 -7.74 -0.66 0.91
N SER A 142 -8.92 -1.08 1.28
CA SER A 142 -9.46 -1.02 2.65
C SER A 142 -10.65 -1.98 2.75
N MET A 143 -11.04 -2.36 3.97
CA MET A 143 -12.37 -2.95 4.17
C MET A 143 -13.50 -1.99 3.71
N LEU A 144 -13.26 -0.67 3.75
CA LEU A 144 -14.19 0.33 3.21
C LEU A 144 -14.27 0.32 1.67
N SER A 145 -13.51 -0.52 1.00
CA SER A 145 -13.73 -0.85 -0.41
C SER A 145 -14.92 -1.78 -0.64
N TYR A 146 -15.40 -2.45 0.42
CA TYR A 146 -16.49 -3.42 0.39
C TYR A 146 -17.73 -2.95 1.16
N GLN A 147 -17.55 -2.01 2.09
CA GLN A 147 -18.61 -1.46 2.94
C GLN A 147 -18.48 0.05 3.08
N GLY A 148 -19.57 0.72 3.49
CA GLY A 148 -19.55 2.14 3.78
C GLY A 148 -18.85 2.47 5.10
N GLY A 149 -18.26 3.64 5.18
CA GLY A 149 -17.75 4.24 6.42
C GLY A 149 -18.52 5.51 6.78
N ILE A 150 -18.67 5.77 8.08
CA ILE A 150 -19.32 6.99 8.57
C ILE A 150 -18.31 8.14 8.56
N ARG A 151 -18.70 9.32 8.04
CA ARG A 151 -17.92 10.56 7.98
C ARG A 151 -16.66 10.45 7.10
N VAL A 152 -16.61 9.52 6.16
CA VAL A 152 -15.44 9.29 5.28
C VAL A 152 -15.86 9.00 3.84
N PRO A 153 -16.78 9.77 3.21
CA PRO A 153 -17.30 9.45 1.89
C PRO A 153 -16.24 9.45 0.80
N ALA A 154 -15.35 10.45 0.74
CA ALA A 154 -14.28 10.52 -0.24
C ALA A 154 -13.27 9.36 -0.09
N TYR A 155 -12.92 9.00 1.15
CA TYR A 155 -12.06 7.86 1.41
C TYR A 155 -12.69 6.55 0.94
N THR A 156 -13.96 6.32 1.29
CA THR A 156 -14.70 5.13 0.86
C THR A 156 -14.76 5.05 -0.67
N ALA A 157 -15.10 6.15 -1.35
CA ALA A 157 -15.13 6.22 -2.81
C ALA A 157 -13.75 5.90 -3.41
N SER A 158 -12.68 6.52 -2.89
CA SER A 158 -11.33 6.28 -3.38
C SER A 158 -10.88 4.83 -3.20
N LYS A 159 -11.16 4.22 -2.04
CA LYS A 159 -10.75 2.83 -1.76
C LYS A 159 -11.60 1.81 -2.52
N SER A 160 -12.86 2.10 -2.81
CA SER A 160 -13.69 1.29 -3.72
C SER A 160 -13.17 1.35 -5.15
N ALA A 161 -12.71 2.51 -5.62
CA ALA A 161 -12.09 2.67 -6.93
C ALA A 161 -10.82 1.84 -7.09
N ILE A 162 -10.02 1.65 -6.02
CA ILE A 162 -8.80 0.82 -6.06
C ILE A 162 -9.11 -0.64 -6.45
N LEU A 163 -10.25 -1.20 -6.04
CA LEU A 163 -10.65 -2.55 -6.48
C LEU A 163 -10.89 -2.59 -7.99
N GLY A 164 -11.59 -1.59 -8.52
CA GLY A 164 -11.85 -1.47 -9.95
C GLY A 164 -10.57 -1.31 -10.75
N LEU A 165 -9.69 -0.39 -10.33
CA LEU A 165 -8.38 -0.17 -10.96
C LEU A 165 -7.52 -1.43 -10.93
N THR A 166 -7.44 -2.12 -9.78
CA THR A 166 -6.67 -3.36 -9.64
C THR A 166 -7.10 -4.41 -10.65
N ARG A 167 -8.42 -4.61 -10.82
CA ARG A 167 -8.96 -5.57 -11.80
C ARG A 167 -8.71 -5.15 -13.24
N ALA A 168 -8.94 -3.87 -13.56
CA ALA A 168 -8.75 -3.35 -14.92
C ALA A 168 -7.29 -3.50 -15.37
N LEU A 169 -6.34 -3.06 -14.54
CA LEU A 169 -4.92 -3.12 -14.84
C LEU A 169 -4.39 -4.56 -14.86
N ALA A 170 -4.91 -5.45 -14.01
CA ALA A 170 -4.58 -6.86 -14.03
C ALA A 170 -5.00 -7.51 -15.36
N ASN A 171 -6.22 -7.23 -15.84
CA ASN A 171 -6.71 -7.77 -17.12
C ASN A 171 -5.87 -7.29 -18.30
N GLU A 172 -5.45 -6.03 -18.29
CA GLU A 172 -4.72 -5.42 -19.40
C GLU A 172 -3.24 -5.86 -19.42
N TRP A 173 -2.63 -6.08 -18.24
CA TRP A 173 -1.18 -6.26 -18.15
C TRP A 173 -0.73 -7.68 -17.78
N ALA A 174 -1.63 -8.61 -17.51
CA ALA A 174 -1.27 -9.98 -17.15
C ALA A 174 -0.44 -10.67 -18.24
N SER A 175 -0.76 -10.46 -19.51
CA SER A 175 0.00 -11.01 -20.66
C SER A 175 1.41 -10.44 -20.79
N LYS A 176 1.70 -9.32 -20.13
CA LYS A 176 3.02 -8.67 -20.06
C LYS A 176 3.81 -9.10 -18.82
N ASN A 177 3.38 -10.18 -18.14
CA ASN A 177 4.00 -10.66 -16.90
C ASN A 177 3.99 -9.60 -15.78
N ILE A 178 2.98 -8.72 -15.73
CA ILE A 178 2.77 -7.75 -14.68
C ILE A 178 1.56 -8.19 -13.86
N ASN A 179 1.79 -8.55 -12.59
CA ASN A 179 0.71 -8.89 -11.67
C ASN A 179 0.26 -7.63 -10.92
N VAL A 180 -1.04 -7.37 -10.94
CA VAL A 180 -1.64 -6.26 -10.20
C VAL A 180 -2.66 -6.82 -9.21
N ASN A 181 -2.38 -6.66 -7.91
CA ASN A 181 -3.23 -7.13 -6.83
C ASN A 181 -3.42 -6.04 -5.78
N ALA A 182 -4.27 -6.28 -4.81
CA ALA A 182 -4.49 -5.37 -3.70
C ALA A 182 -4.49 -6.10 -2.35
N ILE A 183 -4.23 -5.35 -1.28
CA ILE A 183 -4.44 -5.77 0.10
C ILE A 183 -5.51 -4.85 0.69
N ALA A 184 -6.50 -5.42 1.38
CA ALA A 184 -7.51 -4.69 2.12
C ALA A 184 -7.27 -4.85 3.63
N PRO A 185 -6.60 -3.89 4.28
CA PRO A 185 -6.40 -3.93 5.73
C PRO A 185 -7.72 -3.72 6.46
N GLY A 186 -7.85 -4.41 7.60
CA GLY A 186 -8.88 -4.16 8.59
C GLY A 186 -8.58 -2.97 9.50
N TYR A 187 -9.06 -3.03 10.73
CA TYR A 187 -8.72 -2.06 11.76
C TYR A 187 -7.31 -2.31 12.30
N MET A 188 -6.37 -1.49 11.87
CA MET A 188 -4.96 -1.58 12.22
C MET A 188 -4.57 -0.52 13.24
N ALA A 189 -3.74 -0.89 14.22
CA ALA A 189 -3.22 0.01 15.24
C ALA A 189 -2.11 0.91 14.66
N THR A 190 -2.51 1.99 14.01
CA THR A 190 -1.63 2.99 13.39
C THR A 190 -2.04 4.39 13.81
N ASN A 191 -1.28 5.41 13.39
CA ASN A 191 -1.62 6.81 13.65
C ASN A 191 -2.99 7.21 13.09
N ASN A 192 -3.42 6.64 11.96
CA ASN A 192 -4.72 6.92 11.33
C ASN A 192 -5.92 6.47 12.19
N THR A 193 -5.70 5.55 13.12
CA THR A 193 -6.74 5.00 14.01
C THR A 193 -6.61 5.45 15.45
N ASN A 194 -5.65 6.33 15.80
CA ASN A 194 -5.42 6.78 17.16
C ASN A 194 -6.70 7.35 17.81
N GLN A 195 -7.44 8.20 17.10
CA GLN A 195 -8.69 8.77 17.61
C GLN A 195 -9.75 7.71 17.93
N LEU A 196 -9.84 6.66 17.10
CA LEU A 196 -10.78 5.55 17.32
C LEU A 196 -10.38 4.69 18.51
N ARG A 197 -9.06 4.51 18.70
CA ARG A 197 -8.51 3.69 19.79
C ARG A 197 -8.50 4.42 21.15
N SER A 198 -8.43 5.75 21.14
CA SER A 198 -8.48 6.57 22.34
C SER A 198 -9.91 6.80 22.86
N ASP A 199 -10.93 6.58 22.05
CA ASP A 199 -12.34 6.56 22.45
C ASP A 199 -12.71 5.14 22.90
N ALA A 200 -12.87 4.94 24.21
CA ALA A 200 -13.11 3.61 24.78
C ALA A 200 -14.38 2.96 24.23
N ASN A 201 -15.48 3.69 24.11
CA ASN A 201 -16.75 3.15 23.60
C ASN A 201 -16.59 2.72 22.14
N ARG A 202 -15.95 3.55 21.33
CA ARG A 202 -15.75 3.27 19.91
C ARG A 202 -14.75 2.13 19.69
N SER A 203 -13.71 2.07 20.51
CA SER A 203 -12.74 0.97 20.50
C SER A 203 -13.39 -0.36 20.83
N ASP A 204 -14.25 -0.41 21.86
CA ASP A 204 -14.92 -1.63 22.29
C ASP A 204 -15.93 -2.13 21.25
N GLU A 205 -16.69 -1.22 20.62
CA GLU A 205 -17.57 -1.56 19.49
C GLU A 205 -16.80 -2.21 18.34
N ILE A 206 -15.65 -1.63 17.97
CA ILE A 206 -14.81 -2.15 16.89
C ILE A 206 -14.23 -3.51 17.28
N LEU A 207 -13.64 -3.63 18.47
CA LEU A 207 -13.06 -4.88 18.98
C LEU A 207 -14.10 -6.00 19.05
N GLY A 208 -15.29 -5.70 19.56
CA GLY A 208 -16.40 -6.66 19.63
C GLY A 208 -16.85 -7.20 18.27
N ARG A 209 -16.53 -6.49 17.18
CA ARG A 209 -16.84 -6.91 15.82
C ARG A 209 -15.69 -7.63 15.11
N ILE A 210 -14.44 -7.48 15.55
CA ILE A 210 -13.30 -8.19 14.94
C ILE A 210 -13.27 -9.64 15.47
N PRO A 211 -13.46 -10.68 14.63
CA PRO A 211 -13.42 -12.07 15.11
C PRO A 211 -12.10 -12.46 15.77
N ALA A 212 -10.97 -11.91 15.30
CA ALA A 212 -9.66 -12.15 15.92
C ALA A 212 -9.49 -11.49 17.31
N GLY A 213 -10.44 -10.68 17.80
CA GLY A 213 -10.46 -10.09 19.14
C GLY A 213 -9.36 -9.05 19.39
N ARG A 214 -8.68 -8.57 18.37
CA ARG A 214 -7.60 -7.57 18.48
C ARG A 214 -7.53 -6.65 17.27
N TRP A 215 -6.98 -5.47 17.48
CA TRP A 215 -6.50 -4.63 16.40
C TRP A 215 -5.35 -5.33 15.65
N GLY A 216 -5.31 -5.20 14.33
CA GLY A 216 -4.14 -5.61 13.57
C GLY A 216 -2.96 -4.66 13.81
N THR A 217 -1.76 -5.12 13.50
CA THR A 217 -0.52 -4.33 13.57
C THR A 217 0.14 -4.23 12.19
N PRO A 218 1.12 -3.33 11.98
CA PRO A 218 1.87 -3.28 10.73
C PRO A 218 2.51 -4.63 10.34
N GLU A 219 2.91 -5.44 11.31
CA GLU A 219 3.51 -6.76 11.11
C GLU A 219 2.51 -7.77 10.51
N ASP A 220 1.22 -7.62 10.80
CA ASP A 220 0.17 -8.49 10.20
C ASP A 220 0.10 -8.33 8.67
N MET A 221 0.63 -7.24 8.11
CA MET A 221 0.70 -7.03 6.66
C MET A 221 1.85 -7.78 5.99
N ALA A 222 2.86 -8.22 6.76
CA ALA A 222 4.12 -8.76 6.25
C ALA A 222 3.91 -9.98 5.34
N GLY A 223 3.19 -10.99 5.80
CA GLY A 223 2.95 -12.21 5.01
C GLY A 223 2.21 -11.92 3.70
N ALA A 224 1.19 -11.05 3.75
CA ALA A 224 0.38 -10.71 2.59
C ALA A 224 1.18 -9.95 1.52
N VAL A 225 1.96 -8.94 1.92
CA VAL A 225 2.76 -8.15 0.96
C VAL A 225 3.87 -8.98 0.34
N VAL A 226 4.58 -9.79 1.14
CA VAL A 226 5.63 -10.68 0.62
C VAL A 226 5.06 -11.71 -0.35
N PHE A 227 3.93 -12.36 0.00
CA PHE A 227 3.24 -13.29 -0.89
C PHE A 227 2.92 -12.65 -2.23
N LEU A 228 2.20 -11.53 -2.25
CA LEU A 228 1.76 -10.87 -3.49
C LEU A 228 2.91 -10.31 -4.33
N CYS A 229 4.04 -9.97 -3.71
CA CYS A 229 5.24 -9.47 -4.39
C CYS A 229 6.18 -10.58 -4.88
N SER A 230 5.97 -11.83 -4.46
CA SER A 230 6.86 -12.97 -4.74
C SER A 230 6.39 -13.83 -5.92
N ASP A 231 7.23 -14.80 -6.30
CA ASP A 231 6.89 -15.80 -7.31
C ASP A 231 5.82 -16.79 -6.83
N ALA A 232 5.55 -16.87 -5.52
CA ALA A 232 4.43 -17.66 -4.97
C ALA A 232 3.06 -17.16 -5.47
N ALA A 233 2.95 -15.88 -5.84
CA ALA A 233 1.75 -15.26 -6.40
C ALA A 233 1.80 -15.06 -7.92
N SER A 234 2.63 -15.81 -8.67
CA SER A 234 2.81 -15.61 -10.11
C SER A 234 1.51 -15.77 -10.92
N TYR A 235 0.56 -16.57 -10.43
CA TYR A 235 -0.75 -16.77 -11.08
C TYR A 235 -1.91 -16.04 -10.37
N VAL A 236 -1.60 -15.22 -9.35
CA VAL A 236 -2.59 -14.37 -8.67
C VAL A 236 -2.60 -13.01 -9.36
N ASN A 237 -3.76 -12.62 -9.90
CA ASN A 237 -3.91 -11.35 -10.60
C ASN A 237 -5.33 -10.80 -10.45
N GLY A 238 -5.46 -9.49 -10.23
CA GLY A 238 -6.74 -8.79 -10.05
C GLY A 238 -7.43 -9.09 -8.71
N PHE A 239 -6.74 -9.76 -7.78
CA PHE A 239 -7.31 -10.16 -6.49
C PHE A 239 -7.04 -9.13 -5.40
N THR A 240 -7.96 -9.05 -4.45
CA THR A 240 -7.81 -8.23 -3.24
C THR A 240 -7.82 -9.14 -2.02
N LEU A 241 -6.68 -9.23 -1.35
CA LEU A 241 -6.50 -10.05 -0.15
C LEU A 241 -6.89 -9.25 1.10
N ALA A 242 -7.92 -9.69 1.80
CA ALA A 242 -8.28 -9.10 3.09
C ALA A 242 -7.29 -9.53 4.18
N VAL A 243 -6.80 -8.57 4.96
CA VAL A 243 -5.96 -8.76 6.16
C VAL A 243 -6.64 -7.98 7.29
N ASP A 244 -7.70 -8.55 7.85
CA ASP A 244 -8.68 -7.81 8.64
C ASP A 244 -9.15 -8.50 9.93
N GLY A 245 -8.51 -9.60 10.30
CA GLY A 245 -8.88 -10.37 11.48
C GLY A 245 -10.27 -11.02 11.40
N GLY A 246 -10.80 -11.22 10.17
CA GLY A 246 -12.11 -11.81 9.90
C GLY A 246 -13.26 -10.79 9.85
N TRP A 247 -12.98 -9.50 9.84
CA TRP A 247 -14.00 -8.43 9.80
C TRP A 247 -14.99 -8.58 8.65
N LEU A 248 -14.51 -8.87 7.44
CA LEU A 248 -15.35 -9.03 6.25
C LEU A 248 -16.00 -10.40 6.12
N ALA A 249 -15.67 -11.35 7.00
CA ALA A 249 -16.22 -12.70 6.96
C ALA A 249 -17.61 -12.79 7.63
N ARG A 250 -18.10 -11.73 8.29
CA ARG A 250 -19.41 -11.70 8.96
C ARG A 250 -20.12 -10.35 8.79
#